data_f0d4062cfd8f52165f11177614a86f4b
#
_entry.id   f0d4062cfd8f52165f11177614a86f4b
#
_cell.length_a   1.000
_cell.length_b   1.000
_cell.length_c   1.000
_cell.angle_alpha   90.00
_cell.angle_beta   90.00
_cell.angle_gamma   90.00
#
_symmetry.space_group_name_H-M   'P 1'
#
loop_
_entity.id
_entity.type
_entity.pdbx_description
1 polymer ?
#
loop_
_entity_poly.entity_id
_entity_poly.type
_entity_poly.pdbx_seq_one_letter_code
_entity_poly.pdbx_strand_id
1 'polypeptide(L)' 'MSIYKTRYLAEQNRHGGERAVRVEGGYIIMSARQYQIWKRQK' A
#
# COMPACT_ATOMS: atom_id res chain seq x y z
N MET A 1 -7.07 -9.04 1.71
CA MET A 1 -6.31 -7.80 1.54
C MET A 1 -7.07 -6.66 2.20
N SER A 2 -6.42 -5.85 2.99
CA SER A 2 -7.07 -4.80 3.74
C SER A 2 -6.86 -3.45 3.08
N ILE A 3 -7.93 -2.65 3.07
CA ILE A 3 -7.86 -1.28 2.57
C ILE A 3 -8.00 -0.35 3.76
N TYR A 4 -7.05 0.55 3.93
CA TYR A 4 -7.05 1.53 5.02
C TYR A 4 -7.62 2.84 4.51
N LYS A 5 -8.47 3.46 5.31
CA LYS A 5 -9.16 4.68 4.88
C LYS A 5 -8.25 5.88 4.78
N THR A 6 -7.18 5.91 5.57
CA THR A 6 -6.26 7.03 5.59
C THR A 6 -4.83 6.54 5.48
N ARG A 7 -3.95 7.42 5.01
CA ARG A 7 -2.53 7.12 4.95
C ARG A 7 -1.96 6.85 6.34
N TYR A 8 -2.47 7.57 7.33
CA TYR A 8 -2.02 7.40 8.70
C TYR A 8 -2.22 5.96 9.19
N LEU A 9 -3.42 5.42 8.94
CA LEU A 9 -3.72 4.05 9.33
C LEU A 9 -2.84 3.05 8.59
N ALA A 10 -2.63 3.29 7.30
CA ALA A 10 -1.77 2.40 6.51
C ALA A 10 -0.33 2.44 7.03
N GLU A 11 0.17 3.63 7.35
CA GLU A 11 1.53 3.76 7.85
C GLU A 11 1.70 3.08 9.20
N GLN A 12 0.67 3.13 10.05
CA GLN A 12 0.73 2.46 11.35
C GLN A 12 0.79 0.95 11.23
N ASN A 13 0.24 0.42 10.17
CA ASN A 13 0.19 -1.03 9.96
C ASN A 13 1.28 -1.52 9.01
N ARG A 14 2.09 -0.62 8.52
CA ARG A 14 3.16 -0.93 7.61
C ARG A 14 4.34 -1.56 8.36
N HIS A 15 4.90 -2.61 7.77
CA HIS A 15 6.11 -3.23 8.30
C HIS A 15 7.32 -2.71 7.52
N GLY A 16 8.52 -2.93 8.06
CA GLY A 16 9.73 -2.49 7.40
C GLY A 16 9.82 -3.06 5.98
N GLY A 17 10.18 -2.22 5.02
CA GLY A 17 10.29 -2.64 3.63
C GLY A 17 8.99 -2.60 2.85
N GLU A 18 7.87 -2.33 3.51
CA GLU A 18 6.58 -2.22 2.84
C GLU A 18 6.25 -0.76 2.54
N ARG A 19 5.32 -0.56 1.62
CA ARG A 19 4.88 0.77 1.23
C ARG A 19 3.38 0.90 1.34
N ALA A 20 2.92 2.08 1.74
CA ALA A 20 1.50 2.41 1.68
C ALA A 20 1.23 3.04 0.32
N VAL A 21 0.32 2.45 -0.44
CA VAL A 21 0.03 2.87 -1.80
C VAL A 21 -1.40 3.36 -1.89
N ARG A 22 -1.59 4.53 -2.47
CA ARG A 22 -2.92 5.08 -2.66
C ARG A 22 -3.63 4.34 -3.78
N VAL A 23 -4.83 3.89 -3.50
CA VAL A 23 -5.67 3.21 -4.48
C VAL A 23 -7.08 3.77 -4.39
N GLU A 24 -7.92 3.39 -5.33
CA GLU A 24 -9.32 3.78 -5.26
C GLU A 24 -9.94 3.16 -4.02
N GLY A 25 -10.53 4.01 -3.20
CA GLY A 25 -11.15 3.56 -1.96
C GLY A 25 -10.27 3.68 -0.73
N GLY A 26 -8.99 4.07 -0.87
CA GLY A 26 -8.13 4.24 0.29
C GLY A 26 -6.67 3.96 0.01
N TYR A 27 -6.03 3.26 0.94
CA TYR A 27 -4.62 2.90 0.85
C TYR A 27 -4.46 1.42 1.12
N ILE A 28 -3.53 0.79 0.42
CA ILE A 28 -3.16 -0.60 0.69
C ILE A 28 -1.67 -0.66 0.96
N ILE A 29 -1.26 -1.73 1.66
CA ILE A 29 0.15 -1.94 1.98
C ILE A 29 0.66 -3.08 1.12
N MET A 30 1.80 -2.88 0.50
CA MET A 30 2.42 -3.90 -0.32
C MET A 30 3.94 -3.82 -0.19
N SER A 31 4.61 -4.93 -0.44
CA SER A 31 6.07 -4.97 -0.42
C SER A 31 6.62 -4.16 -1.59
N ALA A 32 7.91 -3.82 -1.51
CA ALA A 32 8.57 -3.08 -2.59
C ALA A 32 8.47 -3.84 -3.91
N ARG A 33 8.62 -5.16 -3.87
CA ARG A 33 8.49 -6.00 -5.05
C ARG A 33 7.08 -5.95 -5.62
N GLN A 34 6.09 -6.08 -4.74
CA GLN A 34 4.70 -6.03 -5.16
C GLN A 34 4.35 -4.67 -5.74
N TYR A 35 4.89 -3.62 -5.16
CA TYR A 35 4.68 -2.27 -5.65
C TYR A 35 5.23 -2.10 -7.07
N GLN A 36 6.40 -2.67 -7.36
CA GLN A 36 6.97 -2.61 -8.70
C GLN A 36 6.05 -3.24 -9.72
N ILE A 37 5.49 -4.41 -9.37
CA ILE A 37 4.56 -5.10 -10.27
C ILE A 37 3.29 -4.28 -10.44
N TRP A 38 2.77 -3.74 -9.34
CA TRP A 38 1.53 -2.98 -9.35
C TRP A 38 1.64 -1.75 -10.27
N LYS A 39 2.71 -1.00 -10.14
CA LYS A 39 2.83 0.23 -10.94
C LYS A 39 3.08 -0.06 -12.42
N ARG A 40 3.58 -1.25 -12.75
CA ARG A 40 3.80 -1.64 -14.13
C ARG A 40 2.50 -2.00 -14.84
N GLN A 41 1.50 -2.36 -14.08
CA GLN A 41 0.21 -2.76 -14.64
C GLN A 41 -0.67 -1.57 -15.02
N LYS A 42 -0.25 -0.39 -14.75
CA LYS A 42 -1.01 0.82 -15.10
C LYS A 42 -0.73 1.30 -16.53
#